data_cd1343024f407ec8d9c4f7e8694675a1
#
_entry.id   cd1343024f407ec8d9c4f7e8694675a1
#
_cell.length_a   1.000
_cell.length_b   1.000
_cell.length_c   1.000
_cell.angle_alpha   90.00
_cell.angle_beta   90.00
_cell.angle_gamma   90.00
#
_symmetry.space_group_name_H-M   'P 1'
#
loop_
_entity.id
_entity.type
_entity.pdbx_description
1 polymer ?
#
loop_
_entity_poly.entity_id
_entity_poly.type
_entity_poly.pdbx_seq_one_letter_code
_entity_poly.pdbx_strand_id
1 'polypeptide(L)'
;MSNYDSNAEVLVALLRVAFTKRITIKLPSDIDWHKVIRISYLQEVNCFAVDGLAVLSECKGNCFTELNISIPKNDKLKWFGQCLAQERTYKLHFAVAKEISYLYDSNGITTYVLKGFSISNIYPL
;
A
#
# COMPACT_ATOMS: atom_id res chain seq x y z
N MET A 1 21.73 8.90 -18.88
CA MET A 1 22.06 8.54 -17.50
C MET A 1 20.83 8.70 -16.64
N SER A 2 20.36 7.64 -16.07
CA SER A 2 19.15 7.72 -15.26
C SER A 2 19.46 8.29 -13.88
N ASN A 3 18.74 9.33 -13.48
CA ASN A 3 18.72 9.84 -12.12
C ASN A 3 17.82 8.95 -11.25
N TYR A 4 17.92 7.65 -11.48
CA TYR A 4 17.05 6.69 -10.83
C TYR A 4 17.46 6.56 -9.37
N ASP A 5 16.56 6.92 -8.48
CA ASP A 5 16.80 6.81 -7.06
C ASP A 5 16.67 5.33 -6.66
N SER A 6 17.70 4.78 -6.02
CA SER A 6 17.68 3.39 -5.53
C SER A 6 16.56 3.14 -4.53
N ASN A 7 16.13 4.17 -3.81
CA ASN A 7 15.00 4.05 -2.88
C ASN A 7 13.68 3.89 -3.62
N ALA A 8 13.54 4.51 -4.80
CA ALA A 8 12.37 4.29 -5.65
C ALA A 8 12.33 2.84 -6.18
N GLU A 9 13.49 2.25 -6.47
CA GLU A 9 13.57 0.84 -6.85
C GLU A 9 13.07 -0.09 -5.73
N VAL A 10 13.39 0.23 -4.49
CA VAL A 10 12.91 -0.53 -3.33
C VAL A 10 11.38 -0.49 -3.28
N LEU A 11 10.79 0.69 -3.46
CA LEU A 11 9.34 0.83 -3.48
C LEU A 11 8.71 0.00 -4.61
N VAL A 12 9.26 0.08 -5.82
CA VAL A 12 8.78 -0.71 -6.96
C VAL A 12 8.86 -2.21 -6.66
N ALA A 13 9.95 -2.66 -6.04
CA ALA A 13 10.12 -4.06 -5.66
C ALA A 13 9.04 -4.50 -4.68
N LEU A 14 8.74 -3.68 -3.67
CA LEU A 14 7.68 -3.98 -2.70
C LEU A 14 6.30 -4.05 -3.36
N LEU A 15 6.02 -3.13 -4.28
CA LEU A 15 4.76 -3.15 -5.03
C LEU A 15 4.63 -4.42 -5.89
N ARG A 16 5.71 -4.84 -6.52
CA ARG A 16 5.71 -6.10 -7.29
C ARG A 16 5.41 -7.30 -6.40
N VAL A 17 6.00 -7.35 -5.20
CA VAL A 17 5.72 -8.40 -4.23
C VAL A 17 4.25 -8.37 -3.83
N ALA A 18 3.69 -7.20 -3.57
CA ALA A 18 2.29 -7.05 -3.16
C ALA A 18 1.33 -7.58 -4.25
N PHE A 19 1.58 -7.24 -5.50
CA PHE A 19 0.68 -7.60 -6.60
C PHE A 19 0.89 -9.00 -7.16
N THR A 20 2.15 -9.47 -7.23
CA THR A 20 2.46 -10.78 -7.84
C THR A 20 2.63 -11.89 -6.82
N LYS A 21 2.80 -11.56 -5.54
CA LYS A 21 3.14 -12.49 -4.46
C LYS A 21 4.48 -13.22 -4.69
N ARG A 22 5.29 -12.74 -5.62
CA ARG A 22 6.63 -13.28 -5.87
C ARG A 22 7.61 -12.63 -4.91
N ILE A 23 8.35 -13.45 -4.19
CA ILE A 23 9.31 -13.02 -3.17
C ILE A 23 10.74 -12.91 -3.70
N THR A 24 10.96 -13.26 -4.95
CA THR A 24 12.27 -13.21 -5.61
C THR A 24 12.55 -11.78 -6.05
N ILE A 25 13.06 -10.97 -5.15
CA ILE A 25 13.44 -9.58 -5.42
C ILE A 25 14.88 -9.34 -5.02
N LYS A 26 15.49 -8.34 -5.65
CA LYS A 26 16.82 -7.86 -5.28
C LYS A 26 16.66 -6.45 -4.75
N LEU A 27 17.26 -6.19 -3.59
CA LEU A 27 17.27 -4.87 -2.98
C LEU A 27 18.69 -4.32 -2.96
N PRO A 28 18.87 -3.00 -3.12
CA PRO A 28 20.19 -2.40 -2.95
C PRO A 28 20.66 -2.55 -1.50
N SER A 29 21.98 -2.51 -1.31
CA SER A 29 22.57 -2.67 0.01
C SER A 29 22.38 -1.48 0.93
N ASP A 30 22.18 -0.31 0.35
CA ASP A 30 22.08 0.95 1.09
C ASP A 30 20.69 1.54 0.85
N ILE A 31 19.78 1.31 1.80
CA ILE A 31 18.38 1.73 1.70
C ILE A 31 18.10 2.78 2.75
N ASP A 32 17.62 3.95 2.32
CA ASP A 32 17.07 4.96 3.21
C ASP A 32 15.56 4.73 3.34
N TRP A 33 15.16 3.98 4.34
CA TRP A 33 13.75 3.64 4.56
C TRP A 33 12.86 4.86 4.79
N HIS A 34 13.40 5.92 5.37
CA HIS A 34 12.66 7.16 5.54
C HIS A 34 12.24 7.73 4.18
N LYS A 35 13.13 7.72 3.20
CA LYS A 35 12.82 8.14 1.83
C LYS A 35 11.84 7.20 1.15
N VAL A 36 12.00 5.89 1.32
CA VAL A 36 11.06 4.89 0.75
C VAL A 36 9.65 5.15 1.26
N ILE A 37 9.49 5.36 2.55
CA ILE A 37 8.19 5.62 3.17
C ILE A 37 7.61 6.94 2.63
N ARG A 38 8.43 7.98 2.55
CA ARG A 38 8.00 9.27 2.03
C ARG A 38 7.54 9.18 0.59
N ILE A 39 8.29 8.50 -0.28
CA ILE A 39 7.91 8.30 -1.68
C ILE A 39 6.60 7.52 -1.77
N SER A 40 6.44 6.46 -0.98
CA SER A 40 5.22 5.66 -0.97
C SER A 40 4.00 6.48 -0.58
N TYR A 41 4.16 7.39 0.36
CA TYR A 41 3.09 8.29 0.80
C TYR A 41 2.75 9.32 -0.28
N LEU A 42 3.78 9.95 -0.89
CA LEU A 42 3.58 10.95 -1.94
C LEU A 42 2.93 10.36 -3.20
N GLN A 43 3.21 9.10 -3.50
CA GLN A 43 2.61 8.40 -4.65
C GLN A 43 1.32 7.68 -4.29
N GLU A 44 0.85 7.82 -3.05
CA GLU A 44 -0.39 7.21 -2.57
C GLU A 44 -0.42 5.67 -2.70
N VAL A 45 0.73 5.04 -2.56
CA VAL A 45 0.88 3.57 -2.65
C VAL A 45 1.42 2.95 -1.37
N ASN A 46 1.40 3.69 -0.26
CA ASN A 46 1.98 3.23 1.01
C ASN A 46 1.32 1.95 1.54
N CYS A 47 0.01 1.79 1.39
CA CYS A 47 -0.66 0.56 1.82
C CYS A 47 -0.22 -0.64 1.01
N PHE A 48 -0.04 -0.50 -0.31
CA PHE A 48 0.47 -1.57 -1.16
C PHE A 48 1.91 -1.93 -0.82
N ALA A 49 2.74 -0.94 -0.51
CA ALA A 49 4.12 -1.19 -0.08
C ALA A 49 4.16 -1.97 1.24
N VAL A 50 3.30 -1.64 2.19
CA VAL A 50 3.17 -2.38 3.45
C VAL A 50 2.67 -3.80 3.20
N ASP A 51 1.74 -3.99 2.27
CA ASP A 51 1.28 -5.32 1.87
C ASP A 51 2.45 -6.15 1.32
N GLY A 52 3.32 -5.56 0.52
CA GLY A 52 4.53 -6.21 0.04
C GLY A 52 5.45 -6.64 1.17
N LEU A 53 5.64 -5.79 2.17
CA LEU A 53 6.41 -6.14 3.36
C LEU A 53 5.76 -7.29 4.14
N ALA A 54 4.43 -7.30 4.25
CA ALA A 54 3.70 -8.36 4.92
C ALA A 54 3.90 -9.70 4.21
N VAL A 55 3.84 -9.72 2.89
CA VAL A 55 4.11 -10.94 2.11
C VAL A 55 5.53 -11.45 2.37
N LEU A 56 6.52 -10.56 2.40
CA LEU A 56 7.90 -10.93 2.68
C LEU A 56 8.09 -11.45 4.10
N SER A 57 7.35 -10.90 5.08
CA SER A 57 7.44 -11.35 6.46
C SER A 57 6.84 -12.73 6.67
N GLU A 58 5.87 -13.11 5.85
CA GLU A 58 5.19 -14.40 5.93
C GLU A 58 5.89 -15.50 5.13
N CYS A 59 6.92 -15.16 4.35
CA CYS A 59 7.59 -16.18 3.54
C CYS A 59 8.39 -17.16 4.39
N LYS A 60 8.48 -18.40 3.90
CA LYS A 60 9.29 -19.44 4.52
C LYS A 60 10.77 -19.09 4.35
N GLY A 61 11.56 -19.17 5.43
CA GLY A 61 12.98 -18.92 5.37
C GLY A 61 13.41 -17.52 5.77
N ASN A 62 12.51 -16.73 6.35
CA ASN A 62 12.82 -15.39 6.89
C ASN A 62 13.41 -14.45 5.83
N CYS A 63 12.61 -14.14 4.82
CA CYS A 63 13.03 -13.29 3.70
C CYS A 63 13.58 -11.93 4.13
N PHE A 64 13.12 -11.38 5.25
CA PHE A 64 13.65 -10.12 5.78
C PHE A 64 15.14 -10.21 6.08
N THR A 65 15.59 -11.32 6.70
CA THR A 65 17.00 -11.53 7.00
C THR A 65 17.81 -11.77 5.73
N GLU A 66 17.29 -12.58 4.80
CA GLU A 66 17.98 -12.89 3.53
C GLU A 66 18.13 -11.64 2.66
N LEU A 67 17.11 -10.79 2.62
CA LEU A 67 17.12 -9.54 1.87
C LEU A 67 17.76 -8.38 2.62
N ASN A 68 18.19 -8.63 3.85
CA ASN A 68 18.81 -7.62 4.72
C ASN A 68 17.90 -6.41 4.95
N ILE A 69 16.61 -6.65 5.13
CA ILE A 69 15.62 -5.60 5.40
C ILE A 69 15.68 -5.24 6.88
N SER A 70 16.06 -4.00 7.16
CA SER A 70 16.13 -3.46 8.51
C SER A 70 15.49 -2.08 8.54
N ILE A 71 14.22 -2.02 8.92
CA ILE A 71 13.47 -0.78 8.99
C ILE A 71 13.50 -0.28 10.44
N PRO A 72 13.88 0.99 10.69
CA PRO A 72 13.83 1.54 12.05
C PRO A 72 12.44 1.37 12.66
N LYS A 73 12.38 0.97 13.92
CA LYS A 73 11.13 0.64 14.59
C LYS A 73 10.12 1.79 14.57
N ASN A 74 10.57 3.01 14.80
CA ASN A 74 9.69 4.19 14.80
C ASN A 74 9.11 4.45 13.40
N ASP A 75 9.92 4.31 12.36
CA ASP A 75 9.47 4.47 10.99
C ASP A 75 8.47 3.40 10.60
N LYS A 76 8.72 2.17 10.99
CA LYS A 76 7.83 1.03 10.75
C LYS A 76 6.47 1.23 11.42
N LEU A 77 6.45 1.64 12.68
CA LEU A 77 5.22 1.91 13.42
C LEU A 77 4.43 3.06 12.79
N LYS A 78 5.12 4.13 12.40
CA LYS A 78 4.49 5.27 11.74
C LYS A 78 3.89 4.87 10.39
N TRP A 79 4.63 4.10 9.60
CA TRP A 79 4.17 3.65 8.29
C TRP A 79 2.91 2.78 8.40
N PHE A 80 2.96 1.79 9.28
CA PHE A 80 1.81 0.90 9.51
C PHE A 80 0.63 1.67 10.09
N GLY A 81 0.87 2.62 10.99
CA GLY A 81 -0.17 3.48 11.53
C GLY A 81 -0.85 4.34 10.47
N GLN A 82 -0.10 4.87 9.52
CA GLN A 82 -0.66 5.61 8.38
C GLN A 82 -1.55 4.72 7.51
N CYS A 83 -1.16 3.48 7.28
CA CYS A 83 -1.96 2.53 6.52
C CYS A 83 -3.28 2.21 7.23
N LEU A 84 -3.23 1.98 8.53
CA LEU A 84 -4.44 1.75 9.33
C LEU A 84 -5.38 2.95 9.30
N ALA A 85 -4.83 4.17 9.37
CA ALA A 85 -5.62 5.39 9.28
C ALA A 85 -6.30 5.51 7.91
N GLN A 86 -5.61 5.18 6.84
CA GLN A 86 -6.18 5.18 5.48
C GLN A 86 -7.28 4.14 5.32
N GLU A 87 -7.10 2.96 5.87
CA GLU A 87 -8.13 1.92 5.86
C GLU A 87 -9.40 2.37 6.59
N ARG A 88 -9.24 3.02 7.74
CA ARG A 88 -10.38 3.57 8.50
C ARG A 88 -11.11 4.64 7.69
N THR A 89 -10.37 5.55 7.08
CA THR A 89 -10.93 6.59 6.24
C THR A 89 -11.68 5.99 5.05
N TYR A 90 -11.09 4.99 4.39
CA TYR A 90 -11.73 4.27 3.30
C TYR A 90 -13.06 3.64 3.75
N LYS A 91 -13.05 2.93 4.86
CA LYS A 91 -14.26 2.27 5.38
C LYS A 91 -15.35 3.29 5.73
N LEU A 92 -14.96 4.43 6.31
CA LEU A 92 -15.90 5.51 6.62
C LEU A 92 -16.51 6.09 5.35
N HIS A 93 -15.71 6.42 4.36
CA HIS A 93 -16.18 6.95 3.09
C HIS A 93 -17.08 5.94 2.37
N PHE A 94 -16.72 4.66 2.41
CA PHE A 94 -17.54 3.60 1.84
C PHE A 94 -18.91 3.51 2.50
N ALA A 95 -18.95 3.57 3.83
CA ALA A 95 -20.20 3.53 4.59
C ALA A 95 -21.09 4.73 4.26
N VAL A 96 -20.52 5.94 4.19
CA VAL A 96 -21.26 7.16 3.83
C VAL A 96 -21.79 7.06 2.40
N ALA A 97 -20.94 6.64 1.45
CA ALA A 97 -21.36 6.47 0.06
C ALA A 97 -22.51 5.47 -0.07
N LYS A 98 -22.46 4.38 0.70
CA LYS A 98 -23.50 3.37 0.72
C LYS A 98 -24.82 3.92 1.26
N GLU A 99 -24.76 4.69 2.34
CA GLU A 99 -25.97 5.33 2.90
C GLU A 99 -26.60 6.33 1.93
N ILE A 100 -25.76 7.15 1.27
CA ILE A 100 -26.23 8.12 0.27
C ILE A 100 -26.88 7.38 -0.91
N SER A 101 -26.24 6.33 -1.40
CA SER A 101 -26.76 5.52 -2.50
C SER A 101 -28.11 4.91 -2.15
N TYR A 102 -28.24 4.38 -0.94
CA TYR A 102 -29.49 3.80 -0.44
C TYR A 102 -30.60 4.85 -0.35
N LEU A 103 -30.28 6.05 0.16
CA LEU A 103 -31.24 7.13 0.28
C LEU A 103 -31.78 7.56 -1.09
N TYR A 104 -30.88 7.75 -2.08
CA TYR A 104 -31.29 8.14 -3.42
C TYR A 104 -32.05 7.00 -4.12
N ASP A 105 -31.64 5.78 -3.96
CA ASP A 105 -32.30 4.61 -4.55
C ASP A 105 -33.73 4.47 -4.02
N SER A 106 -33.95 4.69 -2.72
CA SER A 106 -35.28 4.65 -2.12
C SER A 106 -36.21 5.77 -2.61
N ASN A 107 -35.64 6.80 -3.25
CA ASN A 107 -36.39 7.90 -3.87
C ASN A 107 -36.38 7.79 -5.42
N GLY A 108 -36.05 6.63 -5.97
CA GLY A 108 -36.08 6.38 -7.41
C GLY A 108 -34.93 6.98 -8.19
N ILE A 109 -33.86 7.38 -7.52
CA ILE A 109 -32.67 7.99 -8.17
C ILE A 109 -31.51 6.99 -8.11
N THR A 110 -30.99 6.62 -9.27
CA THR A 110 -29.82 5.75 -9.38
C THR A 110 -28.55 6.58 -9.28
N THR A 111 -27.62 6.16 -8.43
CA THR A 111 -26.33 6.82 -8.25
C THR A 111 -25.19 5.95 -8.71
N TYR A 112 -24.12 6.58 -9.24
CA TYR A 112 -22.91 5.92 -9.70
C TYR A 112 -21.69 6.56 -9.05
N VAL A 113 -20.74 5.74 -8.63
CA VAL A 113 -19.44 6.20 -8.14
C VAL A 113 -18.41 5.99 -9.25
N LEU A 114 -17.94 7.09 -9.84
CA LEU A 114 -17.05 7.04 -11.02
C LEU A 114 -15.57 7.00 -10.65
N LYS A 115 -15.21 7.40 -9.44
CA LYS A 115 -13.83 7.42 -8.96
C LYS A 115 -13.73 6.82 -7.56
N GLY A 116 -12.50 6.51 -7.15
CA GLY A 116 -12.22 6.04 -5.81
C GLY A 116 -12.78 4.64 -5.55
N PHE A 117 -13.95 4.55 -4.96
CA PHE A 117 -14.51 3.27 -4.52
C PHE A 117 -14.79 2.29 -5.66
N SER A 118 -15.24 2.80 -6.82
CA SER A 118 -15.52 1.94 -7.97
C SER A 118 -14.23 1.29 -8.50
N ILE A 119 -13.11 2.01 -8.44
CA ILE A 119 -11.81 1.51 -8.85
C ILE A 119 -11.21 0.62 -7.76
N SER A 120 -11.35 0.98 -6.49
CA SER A 120 -10.79 0.22 -5.37
C SER A 120 -11.34 -1.20 -5.28
N ASN A 121 -12.56 -1.44 -5.75
CA ASN A 121 -13.15 -2.78 -5.79
C ASN A 121 -12.46 -3.73 -6.77
N ILE A 122 -11.66 -3.20 -7.69
CA ILE A 122 -10.92 -3.99 -8.69
C ILE A 122 -9.56 -4.42 -8.13
N TYR A 123 -9.02 -3.69 -7.15
CA TYR A 123 -7.73 -4.02 -6.57
C TYR A 123 -7.84 -5.18 -5.59
N PRO A 124 -6.84 -6.09 -5.57
CA PRO A 124 -6.81 -7.15 -4.58
C PRO A 124 -6.60 -6.58 -3.18
N LEU A 125 -7.37 -7.09 -2.24
CA LEU A 125 -7.24 -6.74 -0.83
C LEU A 125 -6.34 -7.75 -0.11
#